data_63efd876cad67478b569027a51dd2792
#
_entry.id   63efd876cad67478b569027a51dd2792
#
_cell.length_a   1.000
_cell.length_b   1.000
_cell.length_c   1.000
_cell.angle_alpha   90.00
_cell.angle_beta   90.00
_cell.angle_gamma   90.00
#
_symmetry.space_group_name_H-M   'P 1'
#
loop_
_entity.id
_entity.type
_entity.pdbx_description
1 polymer ?
#
loop_
_entity_poly.entity_id
_entity_poly.type
_entity_poly.pdbx_seq_one_letter_code
_entity_poly.pdbx_strand_id
1 'polypeptide(L)'
;KENSSHVMEYGEWSDGVPVTVKVKTPDAPVVQKVQVKKNDVRIVLNSKGEEPDGYDVVAARSKNGKEPSDYIKVKSGYSGSSKELILRGVPAGTWYIGVHAYKYLNGSDTKVLSKWAEVRKVTVKTSLVTGKPAVKSAKVSRQGTKRNVTVTFTAPKSCDGTDWVL
;
A
#
# COMPACT_ATOMS: atom_id res chain seq x y z
N LYS A 1 -10.51 -17.89 -64.23
CA LYS A 1 -10.28 -17.88 -62.78
C LYS A 1 -10.20 -16.41 -62.36
N GLU A 2 -11.31 -15.86 -61.93
CA GLU A 2 -11.41 -14.48 -61.39
C GLU A 2 -10.84 -14.45 -60.01
N ASN A 3 -9.82 -13.65 -59.78
CA ASN A 3 -9.35 -13.24 -58.48
C ASN A 3 -10.18 -12.02 -58.03
N SER A 4 -11.25 -12.28 -57.31
CA SER A 4 -12.00 -11.21 -56.68
C SER A 4 -11.30 -10.83 -55.35
N SER A 5 -10.41 -9.86 -55.42
CA SER A 5 -9.94 -9.17 -54.21
C SER A 5 -11.08 -8.29 -53.71
N HIS A 6 -11.70 -8.69 -52.62
CA HIS A 6 -12.63 -7.85 -51.89
C HIS A 6 -11.85 -6.70 -51.25
N VAL A 7 -11.78 -5.58 -51.92
CA VAL A 7 -11.30 -4.33 -51.30
C VAL A 7 -12.48 -3.76 -50.54
N MET A 8 -12.37 -3.68 -49.24
CA MET A 8 -13.35 -2.96 -48.41
C MET A 8 -13.14 -1.44 -48.65
N GLU A 9 -14.12 -0.81 -49.29
CA GLU A 9 -14.19 0.62 -49.34
C GLU A 9 -14.96 1.14 -48.14
N TYR A 10 -14.32 2.00 -47.35
CA TYR A 10 -14.98 2.66 -46.22
C TYR A 10 -15.53 4.00 -46.71
N GLY A 11 -16.76 4.32 -46.35
CA GLY A 11 -17.33 5.65 -46.54
C GLY A 11 -16.65 6.69 -45.64
N GLU A 12 -16.93 7.95 -45.89
CA GLU A 12 -16.48 9.01 -44.99
C GLU A 12 -17.07 8.86 -43.60
N TRP A 13 -16.29 9.23 -42.58
CA TRP A 13 -16.77 9.23 -41.19
C TRP A 13 -17.86 10.29 -41.03
N SER A 14 -18.92 9.98 -40.31
CA SER A 14 -19.87 11.00 -39.88
C SER A 14 -19.21 12.00 -38.93
N ASP A 15 -19.76 13.20 -38.87
CA ASP A 15 -19.32 14.19 -37.88
C ASP A 15 -19.38 13.59 -36.44
N GLY A 16 -18.30 13.79 -35.70
CA GLY A 16 -18.22 13.32 -34.33
C GLY A 16 -19.20 14.07 -33.44
N VAL A 17 -20.06 13.32 -32.71
CA VAL A 17 -20.95 13.89 -31.69
C VAL A 17 -20.25 13.81 -30.35
N PRO A 18 -19.99 14.94 -29.65
CA PRO A 18 -19.38 14.89 -28.31
C PRO A 18 -20.34 14.25 -27.30
N VAL A 19 -19.91 13.18 -26.66
CA VAL A 19 -20.66 12.51 -25.58
C VAL A 19 -19.94 12.74 -24.25
N THR A 20 -20.62 13.35 -23.30
CA THR A 20 -20.09 13.51 -21.94
C THR A 20 -20.55 12.34 -21.07
N VAL A 21 -19.62 11.50 -20.67
CA VAL A 21 -19.88 10.42 -19.72
C VAL A 21 -19.62 10.94 -18.29
N LYS A 22 -20.68 11.08 -17.50
CA LYS A 22 -20.56 11.43 -16.08
C LYS A 22 -20.26 10.16 -15.29
N VAL A 23 -19.11 10.12 -14.64
CA VAL A 23 -18.72 9.03 -13.76
C VAL A 23 -19.11 9.38 -12.34
N LYS A 24 -19.85 8.49 -11.68
CA LYS A 24 -20.20 8.65 -10.26
C LYS A 24 -18.95 8.43 -9.40
N THR A 25 -18.52 9.47 -8.72
CA THR A 25 -17.42 9.39 -7.74
C THR A 25 -17.88 8.57 -6.53
N PRO A 26 -17.09 7.59 -6.05
CA PRO A 26 -17.43 6.86 -4.84
C PRO A 26 -17.44 7.78 -3.61
N ASP A 27 -18.23 7.40 -2.60
CA ASP A 27 -18.27 8.12 -1.34
C ASP A 27 -16.95 8.00 -0.58
N ALA A 28 -16.58 9.03 0.17
CA ALA A 28 -15.41 8.98 1.03
C ALA A 28 -15.60 7.92 2.12
N PRO A 29 -14.60 7.06 2.38
CA PRO A 29 -14.73 6.04 3.42
C PRO A 29 -14.83 6.66 4.80
N VAL A 30 -15.59 6.02 5.69
CA VAL A 30 -15.70 6.44 7.09
C VAL A 30 -14.74 5.64 7.94
N VAL A 31 -13.69 6.29 8.45
CA VAL A 31 -12.73 5.68 9.36
C VAL A 31 -13.28 5.68 10.78
N GLN A 32 -13.63 4.50 11.30
CA GLN A 32 -14.09 4.34 12.69
C GLN A 32 -12.96 4.44 13.67
N LYS A 33 -11.84 3.72 13.40
CA LYS A 33 -10.74 3.56 14.35
C LYS A 33 -9.43 3.39 13.63
N VAL A 34 -8.38 3.99 14.18
CA VAL A 34 -7.00 3.74 13.78
C VAL A 34 -6.22 3.28 15.00
N GLN A 35 -5.50 2.18 14.87
CA GLN A 35 -4.67 1.58 15.93
C GLN A 35 -3.27 1.35 15.41
N VAL A 36 -2.28 1.57 16.27
CA VAL A 36 -0.89 1.26 15.99
C VAL A 36 -0.47 0.06 16.84
N LYS A 37 0.04 -0.98 16.18
CA LYS A 37 0.63 -2.14 16.85
C LYS A 37 2.02 -2.37 16.28
N LYS A 38 3.05 -2.13 17.09
CA LYS A 38 4.44 -2.08 16.59
C LYS A 38 4.53 -1.04 15.45
N ASN A 39 4.95 -1.49 14.25
CA ASN A 39 5.09 -0.66 13.04
C ASN A 39 3.90 -0.81 12.07
N ASP A 40 2.85 -1.50 12.47
CA ASP A 40 1.65 -1.67 11.66
C ASP A 40 0.56 -0.71 12.10
N VAL A 41 -0.07 -0.07 11.14
CA VAL A 41 -1.23 0.80 11.35
C VAL A 41 -2.46 0.07 10.84
N ARG A 42 -3.36 -0.26 11.75
CA ARG A 42 -4.64 -0.92 11.48
C ARG A 42 -5.75 0.12 11.43
N ILE A 43 -6.48 0.14 10.34
CA ILE A 43 -7.58 1.06 10.08
C ILE A 43 -8.86 0.25 9.99
N VAL A 44 -9.86 0.59 10.80
CA VAL A 44 -11.19 -0.02 10.76
C VAL A 44 -12.13 0.95 10.07
N LEU A 45 -12.81 0.45 9.03
CA LEU A 45 -13.78 1.21 8.25
C LEU A 45 -15.21 0.88 8.68
N ASN A 46 -16.08 1.87 8.58
CA ASN A 46 -17.52 1.69 8.61
C ASN A 46 -18.03 1.84 7.18
N SER A 47 -18.44 0.74 6.58
CA SER A 47 -19.02 0.74 5.24
C SER A 47 -20.41 1.35 5.30
N LYS A 48 -20.56 2.54 4.70
CA LYS A 48 -21.86 3.18 4.44
C LYS A 48 -21.92 3.45 2.94
N GLY A 49 -23.09 3.25 2.36
CA GLY A 49 -23.31 3.52 0.93
C GLY A 49 -22.95 2.36 0.01
N GLU A 50 -22.71 2.70 -1.25
CA GLU A 50 -22.35 1.75 -2.30
C GLU A 50 -20.92 1.23 -2.12
N GLU A 51 -20.72 -0.07 -2.22
CA GLU A 51 -19.39 -0.70 -2.09
C GLU A 51 -18.45 -0.21 -3.22
N PRO A 52 -17.28 0.31 -2.89
CA PRO A 52 -16.28 0.68 -3.89
C PRO A 52 -15.58 -0.58 -4.43
N ASP A 53 -14.81 -0.44 -5.50
CA ASP A 53 -13.97 -1.52 -6.01
C ASP A 53 -12.76 -1.76 -5.10
N GLY A 54 -12.30 -0.71 -4.40
CA GLY A 54 -11.24 -0.85 -3.44
C GLY A 54 -10.87 0.42 -2.69
N TYR A 55 -9.80 0.28 -1.88
CA TYR A 55 -9.26 1.36 -1.07
C TYR A 55 -7.75 1.49 -1.25
N ASP A 56 -7.28 2.73 -1.20
CA ASP A 56 -5.86 3.06 -1.10
C ASP A 56 -5.60 3.74 0.24
N VAL A 57 -4.48 3.41 0.88
CA VAL A 57 -4.09 3.91 2.20
C VAL A 57 -2.72 4.56 2.11
N VAL A 58 -2.57 5.71 2.75
CA VAL A 58 -1.29 6.41 2.82
C VAL A 58 -0.91 6.74 4.26
N ALA A 59 0.40 6.77 4.52
CA ALA A 59 0.97 7.45 5.68
C ALA A 59 1.79 8.63 5.17
N ALA A 60 1.48 9.82 5.65
CA ALA A 60 2.04 11.09 5.21
C ALA A 60 2.69 11.83 6.39
N ARG A 61 3.70 12.66 6.12
CA ARG A 61 4.35 13.50 7.14
C ARG A 61 3.53 14.71 7.52
N SER A 62 2.75 15.20 6.58
CA SER A 62 1.96 16.41 6.73
C SER A 62 0.56 16.24 6.13
N LYS A 63 -0.27 17.23 6.33
CA LYS A 63 -1.56 17.35 5.67
C LYS A 63 -1.80 18.80 5.23
N ASN A 64 -2.44 18.96 4.09
CA ASN A 64 -2.93 20.24 3.60
C ASN A 64 -4.46 20.23 3.72
N GLY A 65 -5.01 20.99 4.67
CA GLY A 65 -6.43 20.92 4.99
C GLY A 65 -6.86 19.53 5.43
N LYS A 66 -7.70 18.87 4.62
CA LYS A 66 -8.22 17.51 4.85
C LYS A 66 -7.43 16.43 4.08
N GLU A 67 -6.45 16.82 3.27
CA GLU A 67 -5.71 15.91 2.42
C GLU A 67 -4.35 15.59 3.01
N PRO A 68 -3.93 14.31 3.06
CA PRO A 68 -2.57 13.96 3.42
C PRO A 68 -1.61 14.45 2.35
N SER A 69 -0.42 14.87 2.75
CA SER A 69 0.65 15.33 1.85
C SER A 69 2.01 14.80 2.30
N ASP A 70 2.98 14.75 1.38
CA ASP A 70 4.30 14.18 1.63
C ASP A 70 4.21 12.71 2.08
N TYR A 71 3.76 11.86 1.16
CA TYR A 71 3.57 10.43 1.41
C TYR A 71 4.91 9.71 1.56
N ILE A 72 5.03 8.94 2.64
CA ILE A 72 6.19 8.07 2.86
C ILE A 72 5.87 6.60 2.63
N LYS A 73 4.60 6.25 2.74
CA LYS A 73 4.13 4.89 2.50
C LYS A 73 2.74 4.90 1.90
N VAL A 74 2.60 4.14 0.84
CA VAL A 74 1.33 3.96 0.13
C VAL A 74 1.08 2.47 -0.01
N LYS A 75 -0.14 2.03 0.22
CA LYS A 75 -0.61 0.70 -0.15
C LYS A 75 -1.96 0.82 -0.85
N SER A 76 -1.99 0.36 -2.08
CA SER A 76 -3.16 0.33 -2.96
C SER A 76 -3.73 -1.08 -3.07
N GLY A 77 -4.97 -1.17 -3.57
CA GLY A 77 -5.55 -2.44 -3.97
C GLY A 77 -6.16 -3.26 -2.83
N TYR A 78 -6.62 -2.63 -1.76
CA TYR A 78 -7.51 -3.32 -0.82
C TYR A 78 -8.87 -3.52 -1.47
N SER A 79 -9.50 -4.68 -1.24
CA SER A 79 -10.85 -4.97 -1.71
C SER A 79 -11.88 -3.97 -1.17
N GLY A 80 -12.89 -3.63 -1.96
CA GLY A 80 -14.00 -2.78 -1.54
C GLY A 80 -14.82 -3.36 -0.38
N SER A 81 -14.88 -4.67 -0.25
CA SER A 81 -15.54 -5.38 0.87
C SER A 81 -14.73 -5.34 2.17
N SER A 82 -13.47 -4.86 2.14
CA SER A 82 -12.60 -4.84 3.32
C SER A 82 -13.12 -3.87 4.38
N LYS A 83 -13.40 -4.38 5.57
CA LYS A 83 -13.74 -3.58 6.74
C LYS A 83 -12.52 -3.19 7.57
N GLU A 84 -11.38 -3.75 7.24
CA GLU A 84 -10.12 -3.53 7.92
C GLU A 84 -8.97 -3.44 6.92
N LEU A 85 -8.17 -2.40 7.05
CA LEU A 85 -6.99 -2.16 6.22
C LEU A 85 -5.75 -2.14 7.13
N ILE A 86 -4.66 -2.77 6.69
CA ILE A 86 -3.42 -2.82 7.48
C ILE A 86 -2.26 -2.27 6.65
N LEU A 87 -1.77 -1.10 7.03
CA LEU A 87 -0.55 -0.51 6.47
C LEU A 87 0.64 -1.00 7.29
N ARG A 88 1.41 -1.95 6.74
CA ARG A 88 2.52 -2.61 7.45
C ARG A 88 3.83 -1.82 7.32
N GLY A 89 4.66 -1.93 8.36
CA GLY A 89 6.02 -1.42 8.34
C GLY A 89 6.09 0.11 8.19
N VAL A 90 5.22 0.85 8.86
CA VAL A 90 5.27 2.31 8.94
C VAL A 90 6.44 2.69 9.84
N PRO A 91 7.40 3.53 9.40
CA PRO A 91 8.53 3.93 10.23
C PRO A 91 8.09 4.62 11.52
N ALA A 92 8.97 4.61 12.53
CA ALA A 92 8.75 5.36 13.76
C ALA A 92 8.61 6.86 13.46
N GLY A 93 7.69 7.51 14.14
CA GLY A 93 7.40 8.93 13.92
C GLY A 93 5.92 9.26 14.08
N THR A 94 5.59 10.49 13.79
CA THR A 94 4.20 10.96 13.73
C THR A 94 3.75 11.03 12.29
N TRP A 95 2.59 10.43 12.01
CA TRP A 95 2.07 10.27 10.66
C TRP A 95 0.60 10.68 10.57
N TYR A 96 0.22 11.15 9.41
CA TYR A 96 -1.16 11.42 9.03
C TYR A 96 -1.63 10.28 8.12
N ILE A 97 -2.61 9.51 8.58
CA ILE A 97 -3.16 8.37 7.86
C ILE A 97 -4.36 8.82 7.05
N GLY A 98 -4.25 8.69 5.75
CA GLY A 98 -5.33 8.96 4.79
C GLY A 98 -5.82 7.67 4.15
N VAL A 99 -7.11 7.62 3.86
CA VAL A 99 -7.76 6.54 3.10
C VAL A 99 -8.69 7.17 2.10
N HIS A 100 -8.68 6.69 0.87
CA HIS A 100 -9.71 6.97 -0.10
C HIS A 100 -10.23 5.69 -0.75
N ALA A 101 -11.47 5.72 -1.19
CA ALA A 101 -12.06 4.67 -1.99
C ALA A 101 -11.83 4.94 -3.47
N TYR A 102 -11.89 3.91 -4.30
CA TYR A 102 -11.89 4.06 -5.74
C TYR A 102 -12.88 3.12 -6.41
N LYS A 103 -13.32 3.52 -7.60
CA LYS A 103 -14.00 2.68 -8.58
C LYS A 103 -13.25 2.74 -9.90
N TYR A 104 -13.24 1.63 -10.62
CA TYR A 104 -12.72 1.60 -11.98
C TYR A 104 -13.76 2.13 -12.96
N LEU A 105 -13.32 2.86 -13.96
CA LEU A 105 -14.16 3.15 -15.12
C LEU A 105 -14.45 1.84 -15.87
N ASN A 106 -15.69 1.62 -16.22
CA ASN A 106 -16.11 0.43 -16.96
C ASN A 106 -15.18 0.18 -18.15
N GLY A 107 -14.53 -1.00 -18.17
CA GLY A 107 -13.66 -1.43 -19.26
C GLY A 107 -12.27 -0.76 -19.28
N SER A 108 -11.85 -0.05 -18.22
CA SER A 108 -10.52 0.54 -18.14
C SER A 108 -9.87 0.36 -16.77
N ASP A 109 -8.53 0.47 -16.72
CA ASP A 109 -7.76 0.48 -15.46
C ASP A 109 -7.75 1.86 -14.79
N THR A 110 -8.52 2.82 -15.31
CA THR A 110 -8.58 4.16 -14.76
C THR A 110 -9.41 4.19 -13.49
N LYS A 111 -8.80 4.62 -12.39
CA LYS A 111 -9.47 4.79 -11.10
C LYS A 111 -10.14 6.15 -10.99
N VAL A 112 -11.39 6.15 -10.54
CA VAL A 112 -12.11 7.33 -10.05
C VAL A 112 -12.02 7.33 -8.54
N LEU A 113 -11.37 8.33 -7.97
CA LEU A 113 -11.08 8.39 -6.54
C LEU A 113 -12.16 9.16 -5.78
N SER A 114 -12.49 8.70 -4.60
CA SER A 114 -13.30 9.48 -3.65
C SER A 114 -12.50 10.66 -3.08
N LYS A 115 -13.17 11.54 -2.36
CA LYS A 115 -12.49 12.43 -1.41
C LYS A 115 -11.80 11.59 -0.33
N TRP A 116 -10.77 12.16 0.28
CA TRP A 116 -10.11 11.54 1.42
C TRP A 116 -11.09 11.38 2.60
N ALA A 117 -11.00 10.27 3.30
CA ALA A 117 -11.58 10.13 4.63
C ALA A 117 -10.95 11.16 5.58
N GLU A 118 -11.58 11.39 6.72
CA GLU A 118 -10.97 12.22 7.76
C GLU A 118 -9.59 11.68 8.14
N VAL A 119 -8.57 12.50 7.91
CA VAL A 119 -7.17 12.14 8.15
C VAL A 119 -6.92 11.99 9.65
N ARG A 120 -6.37 10.87 10.07
CA ARG A 120 -6.07 10.56 11.47
C ARG A 120 -4.58 10.69 11.76
N LYS A 121 -4.24 11.49 12.78
CA LYS A 121 -2.86 11.59 13.28
C LYS A 121 -2.55 10.40 14.17
N VAL A 122 -1.44 9.71 13.92
CA VAL A 122 -0.96 8.58 14.71
C VAL A 122 0.53 8.74 15.03
N THR A 123 0.98 8.11 16.11
CA THR A 123 2.41 8.02 16.45
C THR A 123 2.81 6.56 16.47
N VAL A 124 3.77 6.21 15.61
CA VAL A 124 4.44 4.92 15.62
C VAL A 124 5.69 5.09 16.48
N LYS A 125 5.74 4.37 17.59
CA LYS A 125 6.89 4.44 18.50
C LYS A 125 8.04 3.60 17.94
N THR A 126 9.26 4.06 18.12
CA THR A 126 10.44 3.23 17.86
C THR A 126 10.38 2.02 18.78
N SER A 127 10.34 0.83 18.22
CA SER A 127 10.66 -0.37 18.94
C SER A 127 12.19 -0.37 19.14
N LEU A 128 12.66 0.21 20.24
CA LEU A 128 14.07 0.13 20.56
C LEU A 128 14.43 -1.35 20.75
N VAL A 129 15.32 -1.84 19.90
CA VAL A 129 15.98 -3.11 20.13
C VAL A 129 16.85 -2.91 21.38
N THR A 130 16.35 -3.37 22.52
CA THR A 130 17.10 -3.30 23.77
C THR A 130 18.01 -4.51 23.89
N GLY A 131 19.30 -4.28 23.93
CA GLY A 131 20.32 -5.30 24.09
C GLY A 131 21.21 -5.47 22.85
N LYS A 132 22.40 -5.99 23.09
CA LYS A 132 23.36 -6.37 22.06
C LYS A 132 23.19 -7.88 21.77
N PRO A 133 23.40 -8.33 20.51
CA PRO A 133 23.53 -9.76 20.28
C PRO A 133 24.77 -10.27 21.03
N ALA A 134 24.64 -11.40 21.68
CA ALA A 134 25.76 -12.03 22.35
C ALA A 134 26.27 -13.21 21.54
N VAL A 135 27.53 -13.15 21.12
CA VAL A 135 28.20 -14.30 20.47
C VAL A 135 28.44 -15.35 21.53
N LYS A 136 27.84 -16.53 21.36
CA LYS A 136 28.03 -17.69 22.25
C LYS A 136 29.27 -18.52 21.88
N SER A 137 29.51 -18.69 20.60
CA SER A 137 30.67 -19.42 20.11
C SER A 137 30.97 -19.03 18.65
N ALA A 138 32.22 -19.11 18.30
CA ALA A 138 32.69 -19.10 16.93
C ALA A 138 33.58 -20.35 16.71
N LYS A 139 33.24 -21.15 15.71
CA LYS A 139 34.00 -22.36 15.36
C LYS A 139 34.45 -22.27 13.91
N VAL A 140 35.70 -22.64 13.69
CA VAL A 140 36.27 -22.75 12.33
C VAL A 140 36.40 -24.22 12.01
N SER A 141 35.81 -24.64 10.91
CA SER A 141 36.02 -26.00 10.36
C SER A 141 36.67 -25.92 8.99
N ARG A 142 37.46 -26.93 8.64
CA ARG A 142 38.15 -27.07 7.36
C ARG A 142 37.49 -28.15 6.53
N GLN A 143 37.15 -27.80 5.30
CA GLN A 143 36.62 -28.76 4.34
C GLN A 143 37.40 -28.61 3.03
N GLY A 144 38.39 -29.47 2.81
CA GLY A 144 39.34 -29.31 1.71
C GLY A 144 40.15 -28.00 1.84
N THR A 145 40.13 -27.18 0.80
CA THR A 145 40.76 -25.86 0.75
C THR A 145 39.90 -24.76 1.38
N LYS A 146 38.61 -25.03 1.65
CA LYS A 146 37.66 -24.04 2.21
C LYS A 146 37.68 -24.07 3.74
N ARG A 147 37.54 -22.89 4.33
CA ARG A 147 37.33 -22.74 5.77
C ARG A 147 35.91 -22.21 6.01
N ASN A 148 35.14 -22.94 6.80
CA ASN A 148 33.80 -22.54 7.20
C ASN A 148 33.87 -21.97 8.62
N VAL A 149 33.30 -20.78 8.80
CA VAL A 149 33.17 -20.15 10.10
C VAL A 149 31.71 -20.26 10.53
N THR A 150 31.46 -20.94 11.64
CA THR A 150 30.13 -21.03 12.24
C THR A 150 30.09 -20.17 13.48
N VAL A 151 29.24 -19.15 13.47
CA VAL A 151 29.02 -18.27 14.63
C VAL A 151 27.65 -18.56 15.21
N THR A 152 27.60 -18.90 16.50
CA THR A 152 26.36 -19.06 17.26
C THR A 152 26.19 -17.85 18.16
N PHE A 153 25.02 -17.24 18.13
CA PHE A 153 24.72 -16.05 18.91
C PHE A 153 23.31 -16.08 19.50
N THR A 154 23.06 -15.25 20.48
CA THR A 154 21.72 -14.98 21.00
C THR A 154 21.24 -13.65 20.46
N ALA A 155 20.11 -13.64 19.77
CA ALA A 155 19.49 -12.42 19.32
C ALA A 155 19.00 -11.56 20.49
N PRO A 156 19.01 -10.22 20.38
CA PRO A 156 18.41 -9.34 21.36
C PRO A 156 16.91 -9.59 21.49
N LYS A 157 16.35 -9.31 22.66
CA LYS A 157 14.88 -9.33 22.84
C LYS A 157 14.25 -8.27 21.93
N SER A 158 13.13 -8.62 21.31
CA SER A 158 12.36 -7.73 20.42
C SER A 158 13.04 -7.35 19.08
N CYS A 159 13.89 -8.24 18.56
CA CYS A 159 14.51 -8.07 17.26
C CYS A 159 13.64 -8.71 16.18
N ASP A 160 13.20 -7.94 15.18
CA ASP A 160 12.38 -8.42 14.05
C ASP A 160 13.25 -8.86 12.85
N GLY A 161 14.53 -8.60 12.88
CA GLY A 161 15.56 -8.97 11.90
C GLY A 161 16.92 -8.47 12.34
N THR A 162 17.96 -9.09 11.83
CA THR A 162 19.35 -8.69 12.08
C THR A 162 20.13 -8.74 10.80
N ASP A 163 20.81 -7.63 10.50
CA ASP A 163 21.85 -7.60 9.48
C ASP A 163 23.19 -7.89 10.15
N TRP A 164 23.97 -8.78 9.55
CA TRP A 164 25.26 -9.19 10.05
C TRP A 164 26.34 -8.78 9.06
N VAL A 165 27.34 -8.10 9.57
CA VAL A 165 28.56 -7.83 8.83
C VAL A 165 29.63 -8.76 9.40
N LEU A 166 30.17 -9.63 8.55
CA LEU A 166 31.32 -10.50 8.86
C LEU A 166 32.61 -9.86 8.39
#